data_06779009007090ab35523c40556833f8
#
_entry.id   06779009007090ab35523c40556833f8
#
_cell.length_a   1.000
_cell.length_b   1.000
_cell.length_c   1.000
_cell.angle_alpha   90.00
_cell.angle_beta   90.00
_cell.angle_gamma   90.00
#
_symmetry.space_group_name_H-M   'P 1'
#
loop_
_entity.id
_entity.type
_entity.pdbx_description
1 polymer ?
#
loop_
_entity_poly.entity_id
_entity_poly.type
_entity_poly.pdbx_seq_one_letter_code
_entity_poly.pdbx_strand_id
1 'polypeptide(L)'
;DMTTDEGQAAFSYYTWNNGGGFVDENNDWALNSDANVEALNYAIGLVNDGYTNSDPANETRYDLQDMFGAGKVAMMIGPNNIPTYLSDGGYEVNYEVASIPSNEGCDSVAMGVCDRLEVFKDDAAEDQEARTAAITKFFDFFYDDSRYSDYMIYEGFLPTTQTAADLLAKDDETFASWIDILQSCNFYPATKTEWADVKQGVIEVEQNALLGDDVQTLLDDLQADIAG
;
A
#
# COMPACT_ATOMS: atom_id res chain seq x y z
N ASP A 1 -2.22 -10.28 4.56
CA ASP A 1 -3.62 -9.92 4.41
C ASP A 1 -4.05 -10.14 2.96
N MET A 2 -4.95 -11.08 2.74
CA MET A 2 -5.56 -11.42 1.44
C MET A 2 -7.08 -11.33 1.54
N THR A 3 -7.56 -10.40 2.38
CA THR A 3 -9.00 -10.16 2.59
C THR A 3 -9.64 -9.45 1.40
N THR A 4 -10.97 -9.41 1.38
CA THR A 4 -11.73 -8.68 0.35
C THR A 4 -11.48 -7.17 0.34
N ASP A 5 -10.93 -6.61 1.40
CA ASP A 5 -10.71 -5.17 1.51
C ASP A 5 -9.35 -4.72 1.00
N GLU A 6 -8.28 -5.44 1.34
CA GLU A 6 -6.89 -5.05 1.07
C GLU A 6 -6.02 -6.15 0.41
N GLY A 7 -6.60 -7.26 -0.05
CA GLY A 7 -5.84 -8.36 -0.66
C GLY A 7 -4.96 -7.93 -1.83
N GLN A 8 -5.42 -6.97 -2.66
CA GLN A 8 -4.59 -6.43 -3.74
C GLN A 8 -3.25 -5.85 -3.24
N ALA A 9 -3.13 -5.49 -1.96
CA ALA A 9 -1.87 -5.05 -1.39
C ALA A 9 -0.88 -6.22 -1.26
N ALA A 10 -1.36 -7.39 -0.83
CA ALA A 10 -0.52 -8.59 -0.78
C ALA A 10 -0.02 -8.95 -2.18
N PHE A 11 -0.89 -8.98 -3.19
CA PHE A 11 -0.48 -9.18 -4.57
C PHE A 11 0.64 -8.21 -4.97
N SER A 12 0.51 -6.90 -4.66
CA SER A 12 1.52 -5.89 -4.96
C SER A 12 2.86 -6.18 -4.30
N TYR A 13 2.85 -6.49 -3.00
CA TYR A 13 4.09 -6.69 -2.25
C TYR A 13 4.92 -7.86 -2.78
N TYR A 14 4.27 -8.94 -3.17
CA TYR A 14 4.97 -10.11 -3.69
C TYR A 14 5.39 -9.93 -5.15
N THR A 15 4.49 -9.43 -6.00
CA THR A 15 4.75 -9.32 -7.44
C THR A 15 5.78 -8.24 -7.78
N TRP A 16 5.67 -7.03 -7.21
CA TRP A 16 6.64 -5.96 -7.47
C TRP A 16 8.04 -6.32 -7.00
N ASN A 17 8.16 -7.00 -5.86
CA ASN A 17 9.45 -7.43 -5.33
C ASN A 17 10.00 -8.70 -6.00
N ASN A 18 9.29 -9.23 -7.00
CA ASN A 18 9.73 -10.31 -7.90
C ASN A 18 9.86 -9.85 -9.36
N GLY A 19 9.85 -8.54 -9.60
CA GLY A 19 9.99 -7.96 -10.94
C GLY A 19 8.73 -8.04 -11.80
N GLY A 20 7.59 -8.36 -11.21
CA GLY A 20 6.27 -8.37 -11.83
C GLY A 20 5.43 -7.14 -11.48
N GLY A 21 4.12 -7.27 -11.51
CA GLY A 21 3.16 -6.23 -11.16
C GLY A 21 1.87 -6.29 -11.97
N PHE A 22 1.07 -5.24 -11.90
CA PHE A 22 -0.22 -5.18 -12.60
C PHE A 22 -0.08 -4.89 -14.09
N VAL A 23 0.92 -4.11 -14.46
CA VAL A 23 1.17 -3.65 -15.85
C VAL A 23 2.63 -3.85 -16.24
N ASP A 24 2.86 -3.97 -17.55
CA ASP A 24 4.20 -4.03 -18.14
C ASP A 24 4.80 -2.63 -18.37
N GLU A 25 5.98 -2.58 -19.02
CA GLU A 25 6.69 -1.35 -19.38
C GLU A 25 5.94 -0.45 -20.37
N ASN A 26 4.96 -1.01 -21.11
CA ASN A 26 4.10 -0.27 -22.04
C ASN A 26 2.81 0.22 -21.37
N ASN A 27 2.66 -0.04 -20.05
CA ASN A 27 1.45 0.20 -19.29
C ASN A 27 0.26 -0.66 -19.77
N ASP A 28 0.50 -1.83 -20.35
CA ASP A 28 -0.52 -2.82 -20.66
C ASP A 28 -0.70 -3.79 -19.50
N TRP A 29 -1.91 -4.35 -19.32
CA TRP A 29 -2.14 -5.32 -18.25
C TRP A 29 -1.26 -6.57 -18.42
N ALA A 30 -0.56 -6.96 -17.38
CA ALA A 30 0.41 -8.06 -17.35
C ALA A 30 0.23 -8.96 -16.12
N LEU A 31 -1.03 -9.30 -15.80
CA LEU A 31 -1.42 -9.97 -14.57
C LEU A 31 -0.87 -11.41 -14.51
N ASN A 32 -0.77 -12.11 -15.64
CA ASN A 32 -0.34 -13.49 -15.74
C ASN A 32 1.15 -13.67 -16.12
N SER A 33 1.99 -12.66 -15.85
CA SER A 33 3.43 -12.79 -16.12
C SER A 33 4.06 -13.90 -15.27
N ASP A 34 5.11 -14.54 -15.78
CA ASP A 34 5.86 -15.58 -15.05
C ASP A 34 6.30 -15.10 -13.65
N ALA A 35 6.70 -13.83 -13.55
CA ALA A 35 7.11 -13.20 -12.28
C ALA A 35 5.95 -13.11 -11.29
N ASN A 36 4.74 -12.80 -11.74
CA ASN A 36 3.55 -12.76 -10.88
C ASN A 36 3.13 -14.16 -10.41
N VAL A 37 3.17 -15.13 -11.31
CA VAL A 37 2.87 -16.54 -10.97
C VAL A 37 3.85 -17.09 -9.94
N GLU A 38 5.15 -16.84 -10.12
CA GLU A 38 6.18 -17.23 -9.16
C GLU A 38 5.97 -16.57 -7.81
N ALA A 39 5.74 -15.25 -7.79
CA ALA A 39 5.53 -14.48 -6.58
C ALA A 39 4.32 -14.96 -5.79
N LEU A 40 3.20 -15.20 -6.46
CA LEU A 40 1.98 -15.64 -5.81
C LEU A 40 2.09 -17.09 -5.31
N ASN A 41 2.71 -17.99 -6.07
CA ASN A 41 3.03 -19.35 -5.61
C ASN A 41 3.93 -19.32 -4.36
N TYR A 42 4.91 -18.41 -4.29
CA TYR A 42 5.74 -18.22 -3.11
C TYR A 42 4.90 -17.77 -1.91
N ALA A 43 4.02 -16.76 -2.08
CA ALA A 43 3.15 -16.27 -1.01
C ALA A 43 2.21 -17.36 -0.46
N ILE A 44 1.57 -18.13 -1.35
CA ILE A 44 0.71 -19.27 -0.98
C ILE A 44 1.55 -20.37 -0.30
N GLY A 45 2.78 -20.60 -0.77
CA GLY A 45 3.71 -21.54 -0.15
C GLY A 45 4.01 -21.20 1.31
N LEU A 46 4.20 -19.91 1.64
CA LEU A 46 4.42 -19.47 3.02
C LEU A 46 3.24 -19.82 3.95
N VAL A 47 2.02 -19.73 3.43
CA VAL A 47 0.81 -20.10 4.19
C VAL A 47 0.76 -21.63 4.37
N ASN A 48 0.96 -22.40 3.31
CA ASN A 48 0.88 -23.85 3.33
C ASN A 48 1.96 -24.47 4.23
N ASP A 49 3.14 -23.88 4.28
CA ASP A 49 4.27 -24.33 5.10
C ASP A 49 4.19 -23.84 6.57
N GLY A 50 3.21 -22.97 6.89
CA GLY A 50 3.01 -22.45 8.23
C GLY A 50 4.02 -21.39 8.66
N TYR A 51 4.61 -20.67 7.72
CA TYR A 51 5.58 -19.59 7.98
C TYR A 51 4.94 -18.23 8.17
N THR A 52 3.65 -18.09 7.96
CA THR A 52 2.90 -16.84 8.12
C THR A 52 1.59 -17.07 8.88
N ASN A 53 0.74 -16.05 9.00
CA ASN A 53 -0.57 -16.17 9.62
C ASN A 53 -1.42 -17.22 8.91
N SER A 54 -2.24 -17.95 9.68
CA SER A 54 -2.90 -19.17 9.22
C SER A 54 -4.18 -18.93 8.42
N ASP A 55 -4.75 -17.74 8.50
CA ASP A 55 -6.01 -17.41 7.84
C ASP A 55 -5.94 -16.04 7.12
N PRO A 56 -5.03 -15.87 6.15
CA PRO A 56 -4.81 -14.59 5.49
C PRO A 56 -6.03 -14.08 4.71
N ALA A 57 -7.00 -14.95 4.38
CA ALA A 57 -8.25 -14.57 3.73
C ALA A 57 -9.26 -13.86 4.66
N ASN A 58 -9.12 -14.02 5.98
CA ASN A 58 -10.03 -13.47 6.97
C ASN A 58 -9.35 -12.55 8.00
N GLU A 59 -8.03 -12.63 8.15
CA GLU A 59 -7.26 -11.79 9.06
C GLU A 59 -6.91 -10.48 8.36
N THR A 60 -7.47 -9.38 8.85
CA THR A 60 -7.27 -8.04 8.32
C THR A 60 -5.88 -7.48 8.68
N ARG A 61 -5.48 -6.40 8.03
CA ARG A 61 -4.27 -5.65 8.40
C ARG A 61 -4.26 -5.26 9.88
N TYR A 62 -5.39 -4.90 10.44
CA TYR A 62 -5.49 -4.53 11.86
C TYR A 62 -5.26 -5.73 12.77
N ASP A 63 -5.78 -6.91 12.43
CA ASP A 63 -5.50 -8.14 13.18
C ASP A 63 -4.00 -8.47 13.18
N LEU A 64 -3.32 -8.26 12.04
CA LEU A 64 -1.88 -8.47 11.92
C LEU A 64 -1.07 -7.43 12.71
N GLN A 65 -1.51 -6.18 12.75
CA GLN A 65 -0.89 -5.12 13.58
C GLN A 65 -1.03 -5.45 15.08
N ASP A 66 -2.18 -5.96 15.50
CA ASP A 66 -2.39 -6.42 16.88
C ASP A 66 -1.52 -7.65 17.21
N MET A 67 -1.38 -8.59 16.28
CA MET A 67 -0.47 -9.73 16.45
C MET A 67 0.98 -9.29 16.58
N PHE A 68 1.41 -8.30 15.81
CA PHE A 68 2.75 -7.73 15.89
C PHE A 68 2.96 -7.00 17.23
N GLY A 69 2.04 -6.11 17.62
CA GLY A 69 2.06 -5.41 18.89
C GLY A 69 2.10 -6.36 20.09
N ALA A 70 1.37 -7.48 20.01
CA ALA A 70 1.37 -8.53 21.02
C ALA A 70 2.59 -9.47 20.98
N GLY A 71 3.56 -9.25 20.08
CA GLY A 71 4.76 -10.09 19.93
C GLY A 71 4.49 -11.50 19.40
N LYS A 72 3.37 -11.73 18.71
CA LYS A 72 3.00 -13.04 18.15
C LYS A 72 3.62 -13.30 16.78
N VAL A 73 3.98 -12.25 16.06
CA VAL A 73 4.70 -12.31 14.79
C VAL A 73 5.99 -11.52 14.90
N ALA A 74 7.06 -12.01 14.27
CA ALA A 74 8.38 -11.38 14.32
C ALA A 74 8.56 -10.26 13.28
N MET A 75 7.83 -10.32 12.19
CA MET A 75 7.89 -9.37 11.08
C MET A 75 6.49 -9.19 10.49
N MET A 76 6.22 -8.01 9.97
CA MET A 76 5.01 -7.74 9.18
C MET A 76 5.33 -6.72 8.09
N ILE A 77 4.60 -6.78 6.98
CA ILE A 77 4.52 -5.66 6.06
C ILE A 77 3.42 -4.74 6.60
N GLY A 78 3.75 -3.48 6.83
CA GLY A 78 2.85 -2.55 7.48
C GLY A 78 2.98 -1.12 6.99
N PRO A 79 1.99 -0.27 7.32
CA PRO A 79 1.98 1.13 6.93
C PRO A 79 2.95 1.95 7.81
N ASN A 80 3.30 3.13 7.30
CA ASN A 80 4.18 4.08 8.01
C ASN A 80 3.60 4.63 9.32
N ASN A 81 2.29 4.54 9.54
CA ASN A 81 1.65 4.96 10.79
C ASN A 81 1.64 3.87 11.89
N ILE A 82 2.37 2.77 11.71
CA ILE A 82 2.46 1.69 12.70
C ILE A 82 2.97 2.20 14.07
N PRO A 83 3.92 3.16 14.18
CA PRO A 83 4.33 3.70 15.48
C PRO A 83 3.17 4.30 16.26
N THR A 84 2.33 5.11 15.61
CA THR A 84 1.15 5.72 16.19
C THR A 84 0.13 4.65 16.59
N TYR A 85 -0.15 3.69 15.71
CA TYR A 85 -1.07 2.58 16.00
C TYR A 85 -0.66 1.78 17.24
N LEU A 86 0.61 1.43 17.35
CA LEU A 86 1.12 0.68 18.51
C LEU A 86 1.06 1.48 19.81
N SER A 87 1.41 2.77 19.73
CA SER A 87 1.34 3.69 20.87
C SER A 87 -0.09 3.85 21.38
N ASP A 88 -1.04 4.10 20.49
CA ASP A 88 -2.46 4.28 20.83
C ASP A 88 -3.08 3.00 21.38
N GLY A 89 -2.66 1.84 20.85
CA GLY A 89 -3.05 0.52 21.35
C GLY A 89 -2.39 0.11 22.67
N GLY A 90 -1.43 0.91 23.18
CA GLY A 90 -0.69 0.61 24.40
C GLY A 90 0.28 -0.57 24.28
N TYR A 91 0.72 -0.88 23.05
CA TYR A 91 1.70 -1.94 22.80
C TYR A 91 3.13 -1.44 23.06
N GLU A 92 3.90 -2.23 23.78
CA GLU A 92 5.32 -2.00 24.05
C GLU A 92 6.14 -3.04 23.28
N VAL A 93 6.44 -2.78 22.01
CA VAL A 93 7.27 -3.66 21.17
C VAL A 93 8.48 -2.89 20.66
N ASN A 94 9.66 -3.51 20.78
CA ASN A 94 10.89 -2.96 20.23
C ASN A 94 11.09 -3.53 18.82
N TYR A 95 11.08 -2.68 17.81
CA TYR A 95 11.18 -3.05 16.40
C TYR A 95 11.98 -2.04 15.60
N GLU A 96 12.38 -2.44 14.42
CA GLU A 96 13.03 -1.58 13.42
C GLU A 96 12.24 -1.65 12.11
N VAL A 97 12.42 -0.64 11.27
CA VAL A 97 11.84 -0.54 9.93
C VAL A 97 12.90 -0.94 8.92
N ALA A 98 12.51 -1.76 7.95
CA ALA A 98 13.37 -2.16 6.84
C ALA A 98 12.58 -2.15 5.53
N SER A 99 13.28 -2.05 4.42
CA SER A 99 12.67 -2.23 3.10
C SER A 99 12.09 -3.63 2.93
N ILE A 100 11.05 -3.77 2.12
CA ILE A 100 10.45 -5.07 1.81
C ILE A 100 11.51 -5.94 1.11
N PRO A 101 11.71 -7.21 1.52
CA PRO A 101 12.62 -8.10 0.84
C PRO A 101 12.23 -8.31 -0.63
N SER A 102 13.22 -8.29 -1.53
CA SER A 102 13.03 -8.58 -2.94
C SER A 102 13.74 -9.87 -3.35
N ASN A 103 13.30 -10.47 -4.45
CA ASN A 103 13.97 -11.63 -5.05
C ASN A 103 15.33 -11.21 -5.64
N GLU A 104 16.22 -12.19 -5.83
CA GLU A 104 17.58 -11.96 -6.36
C GLU A 104 17.51 -11.26 -7.73
N GLY A 105 18.18 -10.13 -7.82
CA GLY A 105 18.21 -9.30 -9.04
C GLY A 105 17.05 -8.32 -9.19
N CYS A 106 16.13 -8.27 -8.24
CA CYS A 106 15.02 -7.31 -8.21
C CYS A 106 15.27 -6.20 -7.19
N ASP A 107 14.76 -5.02 -7.48
CA ASP A 107 14.77 -3.90 -6.53
C ASP A 107 13.68 -4.08 -5.47
N SER A 108 13.95 -3.57 -4.25
CA SER A 108 12.93 -3.50 -3.20
C SER A 108 11.94 -2.38 -3.51
N VAL A 109 10.67 -2.71 -3.54
CA VAL A 109 9.58 -1.79 -3.88
C VAL A 109 8.53 -1.78 -2.77
N ALA A 110 8.26 -0.60 -2.24
CA ALA A 110 7.15 -0.38 -1.31
C ALA A 110 5.89 0.08 -2.05
N MET A 111 4.74 -0.04 -1.41
CA MET A 111 3.49 0.48 -1.92
C MET A 111 3.29 1.92 -1.46
N GLY A 112 3.16 2.83 -2.43
CA GLY A 112 2.77 4.21 -2.18
C GLY A 112 1.25 4.35 -2.13
N VAL A 113 0.76 4.97 -1.05
CA VAL A 113 -0.64 5.40 -0.93
C VAL A 113 -0.65 6.90 -0.75
N CYS A 114 -1.44 7.59 -1.55
CA CYS A 114 -1.54 9.05 -1.51
C CYS A 114 -2.97 9.47 -1.17
N ASP A 115 -3.14 10.02 0.02
CA ASP A 115 -4.38 10.68 0.42
C ASP A 115 -4.52 12.02 -0.29
N ARG A 116 -5.75 12.42 -0.59
CA ARG A 116 -6.03 13.57 -1.43
C ARG A 116 -7.04 14.50 -0.78
N LEU A 117 -6.80 15.79 -0.93
CA LEU A 117 -7.81 16.82 -0.72
C LEU A 117 -8.45 17.14 -2.07
N GLU A 118 -9.71 16.81 -2.24
CA GLU A 118 -10.43 17.03 -3.50
C GLU A 118 -11.40 18.19 -3.38
N VAL A 119 -11.44 19.02 -4.41
CA VAL A 119 -12.39 20.13 -4.54
C VAL A 119 -13.43 19.76 -5.59
N PHE A 120 -14.64 19.51 -5.14
CA PHE A 120 -15.75 19.21 -6.04
C PHE A 120 -16.29 20.49 -6.70
N LYS A 121 -16.68 20.36 -7.96
CA LYS A 121 -17.40 21.41 -8.67
C LYS A 121 -18.76 21.63 -8.04
N ASP A 122 -19.13 22.88 -7.83
CA ASP A 122 -20.44 23.29 -7.34
C ASP A 122 -21.01 24.35 -8.28
N ASP A 123 -21.80 23.90 -9.25
CA ASP A 123 -22.43 24.77 -10.24
C ASP A 123 -23.55 25.63 -9.64
N ALA A 124 -24.04 25.28 -8.43
CA ALA A 124 -25.08 26.02 -7.73
C ALA A 124 -24.54 27.12 -6.80
N ALA A 125 -23.24 27.24 -6.64
CA ALA A 125 -22.64 28.27 -5.81
C ALA A 125 -22.94 29.66 -6.41
N GLU A 126 -23.57 30.53 -5.62
CA GLU A 126 -23.98 31.88 -6.04
C GLU A 126 -22.76 32.78 -6.35
N ASP A 127 -21.64 32.59 -5.65
CA ASP A 127 -20.40 33.34 -5.81
C ASP A 127 -19.20 32.39 -5.96
N GLN A 128 -18.86 32.09 -7.20
CA GLN A 128 -17.74 31.21 -7.55
C GLN A 128 -16.36 31.82 -7.20
N GLU A 129 -16.24 33.15 -7.25
CA GLU A 129 -15.00 33.84 -6.92
C GLU A 129 -14.74 33.76 -5.41
N ALA A 130 -15.73 34.06 -4.59
CA ALA A 130 -15.62 33.95 -3.13
C ALA A 130 -15.36 32.49 -2.70
N ARG A 131 -16.00 31.51 -3.36
CA ARG A 131 -15.76 30.09 -3.12
C ARG A 131 -14.32 29.70 -3.43
N THR A 132 -13.81 30.10 -4.59
CA THR A 132 -12.41 29.83 -5.00
C THR A 132 -11.43 30.48 -4.03
N ALA A 133 -11.66 31.72 -3.63
CA ALA A 133 -10.82 32.43 -2.67
C ALA A 133 -10.81 31.73 -1.30
N ALA A 134 -11.94 31.22 -0.84
CA ALA A 134 -12.02 30.46 0.42
C ALA A 134 -11.27 29.12 0.34
N ILE A 135 -11.38 28.38 -0.77
CA ILE A 135 -10.65 27.15 -1.01
C ILE A 135 -9.14 27.41 -1.03
N THR A 136 -8.69 28.42 -1.79
CA THR A 136 -7.27 28.79 -1.84
C THR A 136 -6.74 29.11 -0.45
N LYS A 137 -7.48 29.92 0.32
CA LYS A 137 -7.09 30.26 1.69
C LYS A 137 -7.00 29.03 2.61
N PHE A 138 -7.87 28.03 2.42
CA PHE A 138 -7.80 26.78 3.15
C PHE A 138 -6.53 26.00 2.79
N PHE A 139 -6.21 25.86 1.50
CA PHE A 139 -4.99 25.17 1.07
C PHE A 139 -3.72 25.89 1.53
N ASP A 140 -3.66 27.22 1.43
CA ASP A 140 -2.53 28.02 1.93
C ASP A 140 -2.33 27.84 3.44
N PHE A 141 -3.44 27.69 4.19
CA PHE A 141 -3.40 27.40 5.61
C PHE A 141 -2.94 25.97 5.91
N PHE A 142 -3.48 24.98 5.18
CA PHE A 142 -3.21 23.56 5.42
C PHE A 142 -1.76 23.21 5.05
N TYR A 143 -1.27 23.70 3.92
CA TYR A 143 0.09 23.43 3.42
C TYR A 143 1.14 24.48 3.89
N ASP A 144 0.83 25.29 4.90
CA ASP A 144 1.88 26.05 5.61
C ASP A 144 2.85 25.05 6.25
N ASP A 145 4.14 25.13 5.95
CA ASP A 145 5.14 24.09 6.26
C ASP A 145 5.10 23.61 7.72
N SER A 146 4.95 24.55 8.67
CA SER A 146 4.90 24.21 10.11
C SER A 146 3.64 23.43 10.47
N ARG A 147 2.48 23.90 10.05
CA ARG A 147 1.18 23.26 10.35
C ARG A 147 1.06 21.92 9.67
N TYR A 148 1.53 21.85 8.42
CA TYR A 148 1.50 20.61 7.66
C TYR A 148 2.41 19.55 8.30
N SER A 149 3.62 19.95 8.73
CA SER A 149 4.52 19.05 9.46
C SER A 149 3.92 18.55 10.78
N ASP A 150 3.31 19.47 11.57
CA ASP A 150 2.64 19.11 12.83
C ASP A 150 1.50 18.12 12.59
N TYR A 151 0.72 18.32 11.52
CA TYR A 151 -0.36 17.42 11.13
C TYR A 151 0.16 16.04 10.71
N MET A 152 1.25 15.99 9.92
CA MET A 152 1.87 14.72 9.51
C MET A 152 2.38 13.92 10.73
N ILE A 153 2.99 14.58 11.70
CA ILE A 153 3.41 13.93 12.96
C ILE A 153 2.21 13.36 13.71
N TYR A 154 1.14 14.16 13.84
CA TYR A 154 -0.06 13.76 14.57
C TYR A 154 -0.73 12.52 13.97
N GLU A 155 -0.84 12.46 12.63
CA GLU A 155 -1.45 11.34 11.91
C GLU A 155 -0.48 10.16 11.70
N GLY A 156 0.83 10.37 11.86
CA GLY A 156 1.85 9.38 11.50
C GLY A 156 2.05 9.25 9.99
N PHE A 157 1.69 10.26 9.21
CA PHE A 157 1.79 10.25 7.75
C PHE A 157 3.11 10.86 7.26
N LEU A 158 3.47 10.52 6.01
CA LEU A 158 4.62 11.10 5.35
C LEU A 158 4.20 12.34 4.55
N PRO A 159 5.00 13.42 4.57
CA PRO A 159 4.67 14.63 3.87
C PRO A 159 4.87 14.48 2.36
N THR A 160 4.04 15.19 1.59
CA THR A 160 4.13 15.25 0.12
C THR A 160 4.96 16.44 -0.39
N THR A 161 5.44 17.29 0.52
CA THR A 161 6.31 18.43 0.17
C THR A 161 7.73 18.19 0.68
N GLN A 162 8.73 18.54 -0.14
CA GLN A 162 10.15 18.38 0.22
C GLN A 162 10.51 19.16 1.49
N THR A 163 9.98 20.39 1.64
CA THR A 163 10.27 21.22 2.81
C THR A 163 9.81 20.56 4.10
N ALA A 164 8.58 19.98 4.12
CA ALA A 164 8.09 19.29 5.30
C ALA A 164 8.84 17.96 5.53
N ALA A 165 9.21 17.24 4.46
CA ALA A 165 10.04 16.04 4.57
C ALA A 165 11.40 16.33 5.21
N ASP A 166 12.08 17.40 4.76
CA ASP A 166 13.38 17.83 5.32
C ASP A 166 13.27 18.26 6.79
N LEU A 167 12.17 18.90 7.15
CA LEU A 167 11.90 19.29 8.55
C LEU A 167 11.73 18.07 9.46
N LEU A 168 10.95 17.08 9.02
CA LEU A 168 10.65 15.89 9.82
C LEU A 168 11.84 14.93 9.91
N ALA A 169 12.55 14.71 8.83
CA ALA A 169 13.71 13.81 8.79
C ALA A 169 14.90 14.32 9.63
N LYS A 170 14.94 15.63 9.93
CA LYS A 170 16.08 16.26 10.61
C LYS A 170 16.27 15.77 12.04
N ASP A 171 15.18 15.56 12.75
CA ASP A 171 15.18 15.33 14.20
C ASP A 171 14.61 13.93 14.57
N ASP A 172 14.21 13.11 13.59
CA ASP A 172 13.65 11.78 13.78
C ASP A 172 14.18 10.78 12.74
N GLU A 173 15.03 9.86 13.20
CA GLU A 173 15.64 8.81 12.34
C GLU A 173 14.60 7.83 11.78
N THR A 174 13.48 7.62 12.49
CA THR A 174 12.39 6.75 12.03
C THR A 174 11.69 7.39 10.84
N PHE A 175 11.38 8.69 10.93
CA PHE A 175 10.83 9.45 9.78
C PHE A 175 11.79 9.46 8.59
N ALA A 176 13.08 9.65 8.83
CA ALA A 176 14.08 9.63 7.76
C ALA A 176 14.08 8.28 7.03
N SER A 177 14.02 7.16 7.75
CA SER A 177 13.94 5.81 7.17
C SER A 177 12.68 5.61 6.32
N TRP A 178 11.52 6.08 6.77
CA TRP A 178 10.28 6.02 6.00
C TRP A 178 10.31 6.89 4.73
N ILE A 179 10.91 8.09 4.81
CA ILE A 179 11.07 8.98 3.67
C ILE A 179 11.98 8.35 2.62
N ASP A 180 13.05 7.66 3.02
CA ASP A 180 13.93 6.93 2.11
C ASP A 180 13.20 5.79 1.40
N ILE A 181 12.38 5.02 2.12
CA ILE A 181 11.55 3.95 1.55
C ILE A 181 10.53 4.51 0.56
N LEU A 182 9.94 5.68 0.85
CA LEU A 182 8.96 6.32 -0.04
C LEU A 182 9.52 6.59 -1.46
N GLN A 183 10.83 6.79 -1.59
CA GLN A 183 11.46 7.03 -2.90
C GLN A 183 11.47 5.79 -3.80
N SER A 184 11.29 4.59 -3.25
CA SER A 184 11.20 3.32 -3.97
C SER A 184 9.77 2.80 -4.12
N CYS A 185 8.75 3.66 -3.94
CA CYS A 185 7.36 3.24 -4.01
C CYS A 185 6.84 3.12 -5.44
N ASN A 186 6.03 2.09 -5.65
CA ASN A 186 5.08 2.02 -6.76
C ASN A 186 3.66 2.34 -6.30
N PHE A 187 2.84 2.75 -7.24
CA PHE A 187 1.43 3.05 -7.02
C PHE A 187 0.55 2.13 -7.87
N TYR A 188 -0.66 1.89 -7.41
CA TYR A 188 -1.66 1.20 -8.21
C TYR A 188 -1.93 1.95 -9.53
N PRO A 189 -2.23 1.23 -10.62
CA PRO A 189 -2.62 1.85 -11.89
C PRO A 189 -4.08 2.37 -11.83
N ALA A 190 -4.41 3.14 -10.79
CA ALA A 190 -5.76 3.57 -10.45
C ALA A 190 -6.41 4.51 -11.47
N THR A 191 -5.66 4.98 -12.46
CA THR A 191 -6.19 5.80 -13.57
C THR A 191 -6.69 4.96 -14.74
N LYS A 192 -6.41 3.65 -14.76
CA LYS A 192 -6.94 2.74 -15.79
C LYS A 192 -8.41 2.42 -15.50
N THR A 193 -9.24 2.37 -16.54
CA THR A 193 -10.69 2.19 -16.42
C THR A 193 -11.04 0.87 -15.75
N GLU A 194 -10.29 -0.18 -16.04
CA GLU A 194 -10.50 -1.55 -15.57
C GLU A 194 -9.95 -1.79 -14.15
N TRP A 195 -9.34 -0.78 -13.52
CA TRP A 195 -8.67 -0.96 -12.23
C TRP A 195 -9.57 -1.56 -11.15
N ALA A 196 -10.83 -1.18 -11.11
CA ALA A 196 -11.77 -1.70 -10.10
C ALA A 196 -11.97 -3.22 -10.27
N ASP A 197 -12.08 -3.68 -11.51
CA ASP A 197 -12.25 -5.10 -11.85
C ASP A 197 -10.96 -5.88 -11.60
N VAL A 198 -9.81 -5.31 -11.97
CA VAL A 198 -8.48 -5.90 -11.69
C VAL A 198 -8.25 -6.03 -10.18
N LYS A 199 -8.56 -4.98 -9.40
CA LYS A 199 -8.44 -5.02 -7.94
C LYS A 199 -9.23 -6.18 -7.35
N GLN A 200 -10.50 -6.32 -7.73
CA GLN A 200 -11.35 -7.40 -7.27
C GLN A 200 -10.85 -8.76 -7.76
N GLY A 201 -10.45 -8.85 -9.01
CA GLY A 201 -9.98 -10.10 -9.62
C GLY A 201 -8.72 -10.66 -8.97
N VAL A 202 -7.72 -9.83 -8.65
CA VAL A 202 -6.50 -10.33 -7.97
C VAL A 202 -6.80 -10.83 -6.55
N ILE A 203 -7.74 -10.22 -5.84
CA ILE A 203 -8.19 -10.71 -4.53
C ILE A 203 -8.83 -12.10 -4.67
N GLU A 204 -9.69 -12.28 -5.67
CA GLU A 204 -10.33 -13.58 -5.95
C GLU A 204 -9.30 -14.64 -6.34
N VAL A 205 -8.30 -14.28 -7.13
CA VAL A 205 -7.17 -15.16 -7.46
C VAL A 205 -6.44 -15.61 -6.20
N GLU A 206 -6.07 -14.70 -5.30
CA GLU A 206 -5.40 -15.05 -4.05
C GLU A 206 -6.25 -16.00 -3.18
N GLN A 207 -7.52 -15.69 -3.03
CA GLN A 207 -8.42 -16.49 -2.21
C GLN A 207 -8.65 -17.90 -2.79
N ASN A 208 -8.82 -18.02 -4.11
CA ASN A 208 -8.96 -19.32 -4.77
C ASN A 208 -7.65 -20.13 -4.75
N ALA A 209 -6.49 -19.46 -4.89
CA ALA A 209 -5.18 -20.07 -4.76
C ALA A 209 -4.95 -20.64 -3.33
N LEU A 210 -5.42 -19.94 -2.29
CA LEU A 210 -5.42 -20.45 -0.90
C LEU A 210 -6.31 -21.70 -0.72
N LEU A 211 -7.34 -21.87 -1.55
CA LEU A 211 -8.19 -23.08 -1.56
C LEU A 211 -7.58 -24.23 -2.36
N GLY A 212 -6.47 -23.99 -3.07
CA GLY A 212 -5.70 -24.98 -3.79
C GLY A 212 -5.86 -24.97 -5.32
N ASP A 213 -6.51 -23.95 -5.87
CA ASP A 213 -6.60 -23.76 -7.30
C ASP A 213 -5.24 -23.33 -7.90
N ASP A 214 -5.02 -23.63 -9.17
CA ASP A 214 -3.75 -23.38 -9.87
C ASP A 214 -3.57 -21.91 -10.19
N VAL A 215 -2.53 -21.29 -9.64
CA VAL A 215 -2.23 -19.84 -9.76
C VAL A 215 -2.09 -19.39 -11.19
N GLN A 216 -1.41 -20.18 -12.05
CA GLN A 216 -1.25 -19.83 -13.46
C GLN A 216 -2.61 -19.74 -14.17
N THR A 217 -3.45 -20.75 -13.97
CA THR A 217 -4.80 -20.81 -14.56
C THR A 217 -5.65 -19.62 -14.11
N LEU A 218 -5.65 -19.31 -12.80
CA LEU A 218 -6.40 -18.18 -12.25
C LEU A 218 -5.96 -16.84 -12.82
N LEU A 219 -4.66 -16.63 -12.96
CA LEU A 219 -4.12 -15.37 -13.53
C LEU A 219 -4.33 -15.29 -15.03
N ASP A 220 -4.28 -16.41 -15.78
CA ASP A 220 -4.58 -16.46 -17.20
C ASP A 220 -6.05 -16.10 -17.48
N ASP A 221 -6.97 -16.65 -16.68
CA ASP A 221 -8.40 -16.36 -16.79
C ASP A 221 -8.67 -14.88 -16.47
N LEU A 222 -8.10 -14.34 -15.39
CA LEU A 222 -8.23 -12.92 -15.07
C LEU A 222 -7.66 -12.00 -16.15
N GLN A 223 -6.48 -12.32 -16.69
CA GLN A 223 -5.87 -11.55 -17.78
C GLN A 223 -6.76 -11.56 -19.02
N ALA A 224 -7.36 -12.70 -19.36
CA ALA A 224 -8.26 -12.81 -20.52
C ALA A 224 -9.55 -12.00 -20.33
N ASP A 225 -10.12 -12.02 -19.11
CA ASP A 225 -11.34 -11.26 -18.80
C ASP A 225 -11.12 -9.75 -18.87
N ILE A 226 -9.94 -9.28 -18.45
CA ILE A 226 -9.60 -7.85 -18.47
C ILE A 226 -9.20 -7.38 -19.88
N ALA A 227 -8.57 -8.23 -20.70
CA ALA A 227 -8.18 -7.89 -22.06
C ALA A 227 -9.35 -7.85 -23.05
N GLY A 228 -10.52 -8.40 -22.67
CA GLY A 228 -11.83 -8.26 -23.34
C GLY A 228 -11.93 -8.91 -24.66
#